data_ae45ed5eb5bb8b50ec8fbdc0d04d4d38
#
_entry.id   ae45ed5eb5bb8b50ec8fbdc0d04d4d38
#
_cell.length_a   1.000
_cell.length_b   1.000
_cell.length_c   1.000
_cell.angle_alpha   90.00
_cell.angle_beta   90.00
_cell.angle_gamma   90.00
#
_symmetry.space_group_name_H-M   'P 1'
#
loop_
_entity.id
_entity.type
_entity.pdbx_description
1 polymer ?
#
loop_
_entity_poly.entity_id
_entity_poly.type
_entity_poly.pdbx_seq_one_letter_code
_entity_poly.pdbx_strand_id
1 'polypeptide(L)'
;MSQIILASASPRRKELLEQIGAEFVVCPAKGEEIITEEEPSAVVMELSRQKAEEVASGVLTYNEQHAELVTPQDILVIGADTVVAYENQILGKPKDEEDARRMLSMLSGKTNSVYTGVTFVFIDKAGRTGEHCFYEKTDVSMYT
;
A
#
# COMPACT_ATOMS: atom_id res chain seq x y z
N MET A 1 -16.23 -11.97 -14.41
CA MET A 1 -15.91 -10.56 -14.22
C MET A 1 -15.07 -10.38 -12.97
N SER A 2 -14.01 -9.60 -13.05
CA SER A 2 -13.12 -9.38 -11.91
C SER A 2 -13.34 -7.98 -11.34
N GLN A 3 -13.21 -7.84 -10.03
CA GLN A 3 -13.27 -6.55 -9.35
C GLN A 3 -11.92 -6.23 -8.73
N ILE A 4 -11.48 -4.98 -8.86
CA ILE A 4 -10.26 -4.49 -8.23
C ILE A 4 -10.64 -3.60 -7.05
N ILE A 5 -10.04 -3.86 -5.89
CA ILE A 5 -10.23 -3.06 -4.68
C ILE A 5 -8.88 -2.49 -4.27
N LEU A 6 -8.79 -1.17 -4.23
CA LEU A 6 -7.57 -0.49 -3.78
C LEU A 6 -7.66 -0.22 -2.29
N ALA A 7 -6.82 -0.89 -1.51
CA ALA A 7 -6.76 -0.77 -0.05
C ALA A 7 -5.80 0.36 0.36
N SER A 8 -6.00 1.55 -0.21
CA SER A 8 -5.12 2.69 0.04
C SER A 8 -5.91 3.99 -0.01
N ALA A 9 -5.61 4.91 0.90
CA ALA A 9 -6.16 6.25 0.90
C ALA A 9 -5.34 7.23 0.04
N SER A 10 -4.25 6.77 -0.60
CA SER A 10 -3.37 7.63 -1.38
C SER A 10 -4.04 8.13 -2.66
N PRO A 11 -4.23 9.46 -2.82
CA PRO A 11 -4.79 10.01 -4.07
C PRO A 11 -3.94 9.69 -5.29
N ARG A 12 -2.62 9.64 -5.13
CA ARG A 12 -1.68 9.36 -6.22
C ARG A 12 -1.87 7.94 -6.77
N ARG A 13 -2.05 6.96 -5.91
CA ARG A 13 -2.29 5.58 -6.34
C ARG A 13 -3.61 5.43 -7.05
N LYS A 14 -4.64 6.13 -6.56
CA LYS A 14 -5.92 6.19 -7.22
C LYS A 14 -5.80 6.77 -8.63
N GLU A 15 -5.08 7.89 -8.76
CA GLU A 15 -4.83 8.53 -10.07
C GLU A 15 -4.11 7.61 -11.04
N LEU A 16 -3.11 6.85 -10.57
CA LEU A 16 -2.37 5.92 -11.42
C LEU A 16 -3.27 4.83 -12.01
N LEU A 17 -4.19 4.29 -11.20
CA LEU A 17 -5.15 3.30 -11.68
C LEU A 17 -6.14 3.91 -12.66
N GLU A 18 -6.56 5.14 -12.43
CA GLU A 18 -7.44 5.87 -13.34
C GLU A 18 -6.77 6.10 -14.70
N GLN A 19 -5.47 6.46 -14.70
CA GLN A 19 -4.71 6.70 -15.91
C GLN A 19 -4.59 5.48 -16.81
N ILE A 20 -4.51 4.29 -16.25
CA ILE A 20 -4.44 3.06 -17.05
C ILE A 20 -5.82 2.52 -17.42
N GLY A 21 -6.88 3.24 -17.09
CA GLY A 21 -8.24 2.86 -17.43
C GLY A 21 -8.84 1.72 -16.63
N ALA A 22 -8.25 1.40 -15.48
CA ALA A 22 -8.76 0.33 -14.62
C ALA A 22 -10.05 0.76 -13.91
N GLU A 23 -11.01 -0.15 -13.85
CA GLU A 23 -12.19 0.04 -13.01
C GLU A 23 -11.89 -0.55 -11.63
N PHE A 24 -12.07 0.24 -10.59
CA PHE A 24 -11.73 -0.18 -9.24
C PHE A 24 -12.58 0.55 -8.19
N VAL A 25 -12.60 -0.02 -6.99
CA VAL A 25 -13.23 0.59 -5.82
C VAL A 25 -12.14 0.90 -4.81
N VAL A 26 -12.23 2.04 -4.15
CA VAL A 26 -11.30 2.42 -3.07
C VAL A 26 -11.90 2.03 -1.74
N CYS A 27 -11.15 1.24 -0.97
CA CYS A 27 -11.54 0.82 0.38
C CYS A 27 -10.30 0.88 1.27
N PRO A 28 -10.00 2.05 1.87
CA PRO A 28 -8.80 2.19 2.68
C PRO A 28 -8.82 1.29 3.91
N ALA A 29 -7.67 0.72 4.23
CA ALA A 29 -7.47 -0.01 5.48
C ALA A 29 -7.51 0.98 6.65
N LYS A 30 -8.16 0.60 7.75
CA LYS A 30 -8.38 1.48 8.91
C LYS A 30 -7.67 1.01 10.18
N GLY A 31 -7.10 -0.19 10.17
CA GLY A 31 -6.41 -0.74 11.32
C GLY A 31 -5.08 -0.03 11.60
N GLU A 32 -4.56 -0.23 12.80
CA GLU A 32 -3.27 0.30 13.16
C GLU A 32 -2.15 -0.36 12.38
N GLU A 33 -1.17 0.43 11.95
CA GLU A 33 0.02 -0.09 11.32
C GLU A 33 0.95 -0.66 12.39
N ILE A 34 1.26 -1.95 12.28
CA ILE A 34 2.16 -2.63 13.20
C ILE A 34 3.46 -2.92 12.46
N ILE A 35 4.55 -2.31 12.91
CA ILE A 35 5.87 -2.46 12.29
C ILE A 35 6.73 -3.34 13.19
N THR A 36 7.12 -4.51 12.68
CA THR A 36 8.03 -5.42 13.37
C THR A 36 9.37 -5.55 12.65
N GLU A 37 9.46 -5.08 11.40
CA GLU A 37 10.67 -5.13 10.59
C GLU A 37 11.48 -3.85 10.74
N GLU A 38 12.79 -3.92 10.43
CA GLU A 38 13.70 -2.78 10.50
C GLU A 38 14.14 -2.30 9.10
N GLU A 39 14.37 -3.23 8.18
CA GLU A 39 14.78 -2.91 6.82
C GLU A 39 13.67 -2.21 6.05
N PRO A 40 13.95 -1.09 5.35
CA PRO A 40 12.91 -0.37 4.61
C PRO A 40 12.12 -1.23 3.63
N SER A 41 12.79 -2.14 2.91
CA SER A 41 12.11 -3.04 1.99
C SER A 41 11.14 -3.98 2.71
N ALA A 42 11.55 -4.51 3.85
CA ALA A 42 10.71 -5.40 4.66
C ALA A 42 9.55 -4.64 5.28
N VAL A 43 9.77 -3.40 5.73
CA VAL A 43 8.72 -2.56 6.32
C VAL A 43 7.61 -2.27 5.32
N VAL A 44 7.94 -1.87 4.08
CA VAL A 44 6.90 -1.55 3.10
C VAL A 44 6.14 -2.79 2.65
N MET A 45 6.80 -3.96 2.61
CA MET A 45 6.12 -5.21 2.31
C MET A 45 5.17 -5.59 3.45
N GLU A 46 5.63 -5.47 4.70
CA GLU A 46 4.82 -5.74 5.88
C GLU A 46 3.57 -4.84 5.93
N LEU A 47 3.73 -3.54 5.73
CA LEU A 47 2.63 -2.59 5.78
C LEU A 47 1.67 -2.76 4.61
N SER A 48 2.17 -3.01 3.41
CA SER A 48 1.31 -3.26 2.25
C SER A 48 0.49 -4.53 2.44
N ARG A 49 1.09 -5.56 3.03
CA ARG A 49 0.41 -6.82 3.33
C ARG A 49 -0.69 -6.63 4.37
N GLN A 50 -0.42 -5.89 5.44
CA GLN A 50 -1.43 -5.60 6.47
C GLN A 50 -2.65 -4.91 5.87
N LYS A 51 -2.44 -3.92 5.01
CA LYS A 51 -3.51 -3.19 4.36
C LYS A 51 -4.34 -4.08 3.45
N ALA A 52 -3.69 -4.88 2.61
CA ALA A 52 -4.37 -5.78 1.68
C ALA A 52 -5.12 -6.88 2.43
N GLU A 53 -4.51 -7.49 3.44
CA GLU A 53 -5.14 -8.56 4.22
C GLU A 53 -6.34 -8.07 5.01
N GLU A 54 -6.25 -6.87 5.60
CA GLU A 54 -7.37 -6.29 6.34
C GLU A 54 -8.59 -6.10 5.43
N VAL A 55 -8.39 -5.52 4.27
CA VAL A 55 -9.48 -5.27 3.31
C VAL A 55 -10.00 -6.58 2.73
N ALA A 56 -9.12 -7.52 2.38
CA ALA A 56 -9.52 -8.83 1.86
C ALA A 56 -10.35 -9.61 2.89
N SER A 57 -9.96 -9.58 4.16
CA SER A 57 -10.71 -10.20 5.25
C SER A 57 -12.09 -9.59 5.39
N GLY A 58 -12.19 -8.27 5.29
CA GLY A 58 -13.47 -7.56 5.32
C GLY A 58 -14.39 -7.94 4.16
N VAL A 59 -13.83 -8.08 2.96
CA VAL A 59 -14.57 -8.50 1.77
C VAL A 59 -15.11 -9.92 1.93
N LEU A 60 -14.28 -10.84 2.41
CA LEU A 60 -14.71 -12.23 2.65
C LEU A 60 -15.84 -12.30 3.68
N THR A 61 -15.73 -11.54 4.77
CA THR A 61 -16.76 -11.50 5.80
C THR A 61 -18.06 -10.93 5.24
N TYR A 62 -17.98 -9.85 4.48
CA TYR A 62 -19.17 -9.25 3.84
C TYR A 62 -19.84 -10.23 2.90
N ASN A 63 -19.07 -10.90 2.04
CA ASN A 63 -19.62 -11.85 1.08
C ASN A 63 -20.27 -13.06 1.78
N GLU A 64 -19.68 -13.52 2.88
CA GLU A 64 -20.25 -14.60 3.68
C GLU A 64 -21.59 -14.22 4.31
N GLN A 65 -21.67 -13.00 4.88
CA GLN A 65 -22.87 -12.49 5.53
C GLN A 65 -24.00 -12.13 4.54
N HIS A 66 -23.64 -11.79 3.30
CA HIS A 66 -24.56 -11.31 2.27
C HIS A 66 -24.57 -12.21 1.03
N ALA A 67 -24.35 -13.51 1.21
CA ALA A 67 -24.19 -14.46 0.11
C ALA A 67 -25.37 -14.45 -0.89
N GLU A 68 -26.57 -14.14 -0.44
CA GLU A 68 -27.76 -14.05 -1.30
C GLU A 68 -27.76 -12.82 -2.18
N LEU A 69 -27.05 -11.75 -1.78
CA LEU A 69 -27.04 -10.45 -2.46
C LEU A 69 -25.81 -10.23 -3.32
N VAL A 70 -24.74 -10.98 -3.07
CA VAL A 70 -23.46 -10.80 -3.74
C VAL A 70 -23.30 -11.81 -4.86
N THR A 71 -23.06 -11.30 -6.08
CA THR A 71 -22.74 -12.17 -7.22
C THR A 71 -21.29 -12.65 -7.08
N PRO A 72 -21.05 -13.97 -7.12
CA PRO A 72 -19.68 -14.49 -7.07
C PRO A 72 -18.84 -13.95 -8.21
N GLN A 73 -17.65 -13.44 -7.90
CA GLN A 73 -16.70 -12.93 -8.89
C GLN A 73 -15.29 -13.01 -8.33
N ASP A 74 -14.30 -12.96 -9.22
CA ASP A 74 -12.91 -12.88 -8.83
C ASP A 74 -12.61 -11.47 -8.36
N ILE A 75 -11.88 -11.34 -7.26
CA ILE A 75 -11.54 -10.06 -6.65
C ILE A 75 -10.04 -9.97 -6.50
N LEU A 76 -9.48 -8.81 -6.84
CA LEU A 76 -8.09 -8.47 -6.60
C LEU A 76 -8.04 -7.30 -5.62
N VAL A 77 -7.44 -7.53 -4.44
CA VAL A 77 -7.20 -6.47 -3.47
C VAL A 77 -5.75 -6.04 -3.59
N ILE A 78 -5.53 -4.74 -3.72
CA ILE A 78 -4.19 -4.15 -3.85
C ILE A 78 -3.89 -3.30 -2.62
N GLY A 79 -2.89 -3.70 -1.83
CA GLY A 79 -2.36 -2.89 -0.75
C GLY A 79 -1.00 -2.35 -1.14
N ALA A 80 -0.67 -1.15 -0.70
CA ALA A 80 0.62 -0.54 -0.99
C ALA A 80 1.03 0.42 0.11
N ASP A 81 2.34 0.55 0.30
CA ASP A 81 2.91 1.50 1.24
C ASP A 81 4.24 2.02 0.70
N THR A 82 4.58 3.25 1.06
CA THR A 82 5.81 3.90 0.60
C THR A 82 6.51 4.55 1.77
N VAL A 83 7.83 4.33 1.86
CA VAL A 83 8.68 5.00 2.85
C VAL A 83 9.89 5.60 2.15
N VAL A 84 10.41 6.69 2.73
CA VAL A 84 11.65 7.32 2.31
C VAL A 84 12.72 6.94 3.34
N ALA A 85 13.87 6.49 2.87
CA ALA A 85 14.98 6.11 3.73
C ALA A 85 16.25 6.85 3.36
N TYR A 86 17.01 7.25 4.38
CA TYR A 86 18.32 7.84 4.24
C TYR A 86 19.28 7.06 5.14
N GLU A 87 20.37 6.53 4.57
CA GLU A 87 21.32 5.67 5.28
C GLU A 87 20.63 4.52 6.04
N ASN A 88 19.66 3.87 5.39
CA ASN A 88 18.83 2.79 5.94
C ASN A 88 17.94 3.20 7.13
N GLN A 89 17.78 4.50 7.35
CA GLN A 89 16.87 5.01 8.36
C GLN A 89 15.58 5.49 7.68
N ILE A 90 14.45 4.96 8.14
CA ILE A 90 13.16 5.36 7.61
C ILE A 90 12.79 6.73 8.14
N LEU A 91 12.45 7.64 7.22
CA LEU A 91 11.98 8.97 7.57
C LEU A 91 10.46 8.97 7.60
N GLY A 92 9.89 9.27 8.75
CA GLY A 92 8.45 9.37 8.91
C GLY A 92 7.89 10.64 8.27
N LYS A 93 6.58 10.77 8.29
CA LYS A 93 5.92 11.99 7.83
C LYS A 93 6.28 13.16 8.76
N PRO A 94 6.53 14.37 8.21
CA PRO A 94 6.81 15.52 9.06
C PRO A 94 5.62 15.84 9.97
N LYS A 95 5.91 16.21 11.21
CA LYS A 95 4.89 16.52 12.20
C LYS A 95 4.32 17.94 12.00
N ASP A 96 5.17 18.84 11.53
CA ASP A 96 4.83 20.25 11.31
C ASP A 96 5.75 20.85 10.24
N GLU A 97 5.62 22.14 9.98
CA GLU A 97 6.41 22.83 8.98
C GLU A 97 7.90 22.87 9.32
N GLU A 98 8.23 23.03 10.60
CA GLU A 98 9.61 23.04 11.07
C GLU A 98 10.27 21.68 10.87
N ASP A 99 9.56 20.60 11.18
CA ASP A 99 10.04 19.25 10.98
C ASP A 99 10.24 18.93 9.50
N ALA A 100 9.35 19.42 8.64
CA ALA A 100 9.48 19.28 7.18
C ALA A 100 10.75 19.97 6.68
N ARG A 101 11.04 21.18 7.18
CA ARG A 101 12.26 21.92 6.81
C ARG A 101 13.52 21.18 7.25
N ARG A 102 13.50 20.61 8.44
CA ARG A 102 14.61 19.82 8.97
C ARG A 102 14.88 18.59 8.09
N MET A 103 13.84 17.89 7.68
CA MET A 103 13.96 16.73 6.79
C MET A 103 14.51 17.12 5.43
N LEU A 104 14.03 18.21 4.84
CA LEU A 104 14.51 18.71 3.55
C LEU A 104 15.97 19.11 3.63
N SER A 105 16.39 19.77 4.72
CA SER A 105 17.79 20.15 4.93
C SER A 105 18.69 18.92 5.04
N MET A 106 18.23 17.88 5.73
CA MET A 106 18.98 16.63 5.91
C MET A 106 19.15 15.89 4.58
N LEU A 107 18.16 15.91 3.70
CA LEU A 107 18.19 15.22 2.41
C LEU A 107 18.82 16.03 1.28
N SER A 108 18.96 17.34 1.47
CA SER A 108 19.46 18.25 0.44
C SER A 108 20.91 17.90 0.03
N GLY A 109 21.15 17.78 -1.28
CA GLY A 109 22.47 17.44 -1.82
C GLY A 109 22.87 15.99 -1.61
N LYS A 110 21.97 15.14 -1.10
CA LYS A 110 22.26 13.74 -0.79
C LYS A 110 21.31 12.81 -1.53
N THR A 111 21.74 11.56 -1.67
CA THR A 111 20.89 10.53 -2.27
C THR A 111 20.08 9.84 -1.18
N ASN A 112 18.78 9.77 -1.39
CA ASN A 112 17.89 9.00 -0.54
C ASN A 112 17.21 7.93 -1.36
N SER A 113 16.59 6.97 -0.69
CA SER A 113 15.89 5.86 -1.33
C SER A 113 14.42 5.90 -1.02
N VAL A 114 13.59 5.67 -2.03
CA VAL A 114 12.16 5.52 -1.88
C VAL A 114 11.81 4.05 -2.09
N TYR A 115 11.20 3.44 -1.10
CA TYR A 115 10.74 2.06 -1.16
C TYR A 115 9.23 2.03 -1.23
N THR A 116 8.71 1.24 -2.15
CA THR A 116 7.26 1.01 -2.27
C THR A 116 7.01 -0.48 -2.19
N GLY A 117 6.21 -0.89 -1.22
CA GLY A 117 5.75 -2.27 -1.11
C GLY A 117 4.37 -2.39 -1.72
N VAL A 118 4.12 -3.51 -2.39
CA VAL A 118 2.83 -3.80 -3.01
C VAL A 118 2.45 -5.23 -2.67
N THR A 119 1.21 -5.42 -2.25
CA THR A 119 0.67 -6.75 -1.98
C THR A 119 -0.63 -6.93 -2.76
N PHE A 120 -0.70 -8.01 -3.51
CA PHE A 120 -1.92 -8.44 -4.20
C PHE A 120 -2.53 -9.60 -3.41
N VAL A 121 -3.81 -9.50 -3.08
CA VAL A 121 -4.56 -10.62 -2.52
C VAL A 121 -5.64 -10.98 -3.52
N PHE A 122 -5.62 -12.20 -4.00
CA PHE A 122 -6.61 -12.73 -4.95
C PHE A 122 -7.65 -13.53 -4.19
N ILE A 123 -8.92 -13.25 -4.49
CA ILE A 123 -10.04 -14.02 -3.96
C ILE A 123 -10.82 -14.52 -5.18
N ASP A 124 -10.87 -15.83 -5.39
CA ASP A 124 -11.61 -16.37 -6.54
C ASP A 124 -13.10 -16.52 -6.21
N LYS A 125 -13.89 -16.88 -7.22
CA LYS A 125 -15.34 -17.05 -7.07
C LYS A 125 -15.73 -18.06 -6.01
N ALA A 126 -14.87 -19.03 -5.73
CA ALA A 126 -15.09 -20.08 -4.73
C ALA A 126 -14.63 -19.65 -3.34
N GLY A 127 -14.06 -18.45 -3.19
CA GLY A 127 -13.54 -17.96 -1.92
C GLY A 127 -12.12 -18.41 -1.60
N ARG A 128 -11.42 -19.02 -2.56
CA ARG A 128 -10.02 -19.40 -2.39
C ARG A 128 -9.15 -18.16 -2.55
N THR A 129 -8.10 -18.06 -1.73
CA THR A 129 -7.23 -16.90 -1.72
C THR A 129 -5.80 -17.23 -2.13
N GLY A 130 -5.14 -16.26 -2.76
CA GLY A 130 -3.70 -16.30 -3.03
C GLY A 130 -3.12 -14.93 -2.74
N GLU A 131 -1.83 -14.86 -2.47
CA GLU A 131 -1.16 -13.62 -2.11
C GLU A 131 0.19 -13.52 -2.80
N HIS A 132 0.53 -12.29 -3.25
CA HIS A 132 1.84 -11.98 -3.81
C HIS A 132 2.28 -10.62 -3.28
N CYS A 133 3.47 -10.57 -2.72
CA CYS A 133 4.03 -9.35 -2.14
C CYS A 133 5.42 -9.08 -2.72
N PHE A 134 5.68 -7.81 -3.09
CA PHE A 134 6.98 -7.41 -3.62
C PHE A 134 7.25 -5.96 -3.25
N TYR A 135 8.47 -5.51 -3.53
CA TYR A 135 8.82 -4.10 -3.33
C TYR A 135 9.64 -3.58 -4.52
N GLU A 136 9.61 -2.26 -4.66
CA GLU A 136 10.45 -1.52 -5.60
C GLU A 136 11.25 -0.50 -4.82
N LYS A 137 12.50 -0.30 -5.22
CA LYS A 137 13.38 0.71 -4.64
C LYS A 137 13.83 1.69 -5.72
N THR A 138 13.72 2.98 -5.42
CA THR A 138 14.21 4.04 -6.30
C THR A 138 15.16 4.94 -5.53
N ASP A 139 16.35 5.16 -6.04
CA ASP A 139 17.30 6.09 -5.46
C ASP A 139 17.05 7.47 -6.07
N VAL A 140 16.92 8.47 -5.20
CA VAL A 140 16.61 9.83 -5.60
C VAL A 140 17.70 10.75 -5.07
N SER A 141 18.30 11.54 -5.97
CA SER A 141 19.27 12.57 -5.59
C SER A 141 18.56 13.92 -5.50
N MET A 142 18.70 14.58 -4.37
CA MET A 142 18.12 15.90 -4.14
C MET A 142 19.18 16.96 -4.28
N TYR A 143 18.87 18.01 -5.06
CA TYR A 143 19.76 19.13 -5.27
C TYR A 143 19.35 20.30 -4.35
N THR A 144 20.34 21.01 -3.87
CA THR A 144 20.11 22.20 -3.07
C THR A 144 19.72 23.40 -3.95
#